data_05c96b82d8f2a009910f6ab02496605a
#
_entry.id   05c96b82d8f2a009910f6ab02496605a
#
_cell.length_a   1.000
_cell.length_b   1.000
_cell.length_c   1.000
_cell.angle_alpha   90.00
_cell.angle_beta   90.00
_cell.angle_gamma   90.00
#
_symmetry.space_group_name_H-M   'P 1'
#
loop_
_entity.id
_entity.type
_entity.pdbx_description
1 polymer ?
#
loop_
_entity_poly.entity_id
_entity_poly.type
_entity_poly.pdbx_seq_one_letter_code
_entity_poly.pdbx_strand_id
1 'polypeptide(L)'
;VCKEIGQESSLTQIRDIPATPTSPSAPAGDLAQRIVAAMERKGYVLDRGPGEVNIVYVEGLNPDGTANDDADNEWNDLRLVIGFDAYHKPRIIGAWAATTEPGRYYVDHPVNSAGAARILFGQYRAWQVGMHRGDHEALVQTGGTVTVCRDRNKDGLRTGDVRETGFFGINQHWGYDLARVDKASAGCLVGRTKAGHREFMAAVKADPRYRADANFVFRTAILAEADVLAEAPAGAPAQPVRAPSG
;
A
#
# COMPACT_ATOMS: atom_id res chain seq x y z
N VAL A 1 -3.42 -63.59 35.70
CA VAL A 1 -2.29 -62.92 36.34
C VAL A 1 -1.81 -61.81 35.42
N CYS A 2 -2.32 -60.62 35.63
CA CYS A 2 -1.90 -59.41 34.90
C CYS A 2 -0.64 -58.84 35.54
N LYS A 3 0.35 -58.55 34.71
CA LYS A 3 1.50 -57.70 35.08
C LYS A 3 1.27 -56.31 34.55
N GLU A 4 1.24 -55.32 35.44
CA GLU A 4 1.32 -53.89 35.11
C GLU A 4 2.73 -53.55 34.61
N ILE A 5 2.80 -52.81 33.51
CA ILE A 5 4.03 -52.22 33.01
C ILE A 5 3.84 -50.70 33.16
N GLY A 6 4.61 -50.09 34.06
CA GLY A 6 4.62 -48.65 34.27
C GLY A 6 5.20 -47.94 33.06
N GLN A 7 4.52 -46.90 32.61
CA GLN A 7 5.05 -45.91 31.65
C GLN A 7 5.67 -44.75 32.42
N GLU A 8 6.99 -44.62 32.31
CA GLU A 8 7.69 -43.42 32.69
C GLU A 8 7.45 -42.32 31.62
N SER A 9 6.81 -41.26 32.00
CA SER A 9 6.64 -40.06 31.15
C SER A 9 7.92 -39.25 31.17
N SER A 10 8.65 -39.29 30.07
CA SER A 10 9.77 -38.39 29.81
C SER A 10 9.23 -36.97 29.51
N LEU A 11 9.36 -36.06 30.44
CA LEU A 11 9.14 -34.62 30.24
C LEU A 11 10.29 -34.08 29.41
N THR A 12 10.04 -33.88 28.12
CA THR A 12 10.95 -33.16 27.23
C THR A 12 10.89 -31.68 27.63
N GLN A 13 11.96 -31.18 28.17
CA GLN A 13 12.13 -29.75 28.47
C GLN A 13 12.13 -28.98 27.14
N ILE A 14 11.13 -28.12 26.98
CA ILE A 14 11.10 -27.11 25.91
C ILE A 14 12.22 -26.11 26.24
N ARG A 15 13.28 -26.13 25.44
CA ARG A 15 14.33 -25.11 25.52
C ARG A 15 13.75 -23.79 25.02
N ASP A 16 13.78 -22.78 25.88
CA ASP A 16 13.47 -21.41 25.52
C ASP A 16 14.35 -20.97 24.34
N ILE A 17 13.72 -20.72 23.19
CA ILE A 17 14.34 -20.05 22.08
C ILE A 17 14.49 -18.58 22.49
N PRO A 18 15.69 -18.00 22.51
CA PRO A 18 15.85 -16.59 22.84
C PRO A 18 15.07 -15.77 21.81
N ALA A 19 14.16 -14.92 22.29
CA ALA A 19 13.43 -13.98 21.47
C ALA A 19 14.43 -13.11 20.68
N THR A 20 14.31 -13.12 19.35
CA THR A 20 15.03 -12.18 18.49
C THR A 20 14.74 -10.76 18.98
N PRO A 21 15.74 -9.87 19.08
CA PRO A 21 15.52 -8.51 19.52
C PRO A 21 14.56 -7.82 18.55
N THR A 22 13.35 -7.54 19.03
CA THR A 22 12.39 -6.71 18.33
C THR A 22 12.99 -5.31 18.20
N SER A 23 13.24 -4.88 16.96
CA SER A 23 13.52 -3.46 16.69
C SER A 23 12.40 -2.61 17.31
N PRO A 24 12.72 -1.45 17.90
CA PRO A 24 11.73 -0.61 18.54
C PRO A 24 10.66 -0.21 17.50
N SER A 25 9.42 -0.64 17.74
CA SER A 25 8.29 -0.22 16.91
C SER A 25 8.09 1.29 17.10
N ALA A 26 8.14 2.03 15.99
CA ALA A 26 7.78 3.44 16.01
C ALA A 26 6.32 3.61 16.49
N PRO A 27 6.00 4.59 17.35
CA PRO A 27 4.64 4.77 17.83
C PRO A 27 3.67 5.03 16.67
N ALA A 28 2.53 4.32 16.68
CA ALA A 28 1.52 4.38 15.61
C ALA A 28 1.01 5.82 15.30
N GLY A 29 1.12 6.74 16.26
CA GLY A 29 0.78 8.17 16.09
C GLY A 29 1.72 8.94 15.16
N ASP A 30 2.91 8.40 14.88
CA ASP A 30 3.94 9.06 14.05
C ASP A 30 3.85 8.65 12.56
N LEU A 31 3.24 7.50 12.23
CA LEU A 31 3.23 6.96 10.86
C LEU A 31 2.54 7.90 9.85
N ALA A 32 1.37 8.46 10.20
CA ALA A 32 0.68 9.40 9.31
C ALA A 32 1.53 10.65 9.03
N GLN A 33 2.21 11.15 10.06
CA GLN A 33 3.10 12.31 9.93
C GLN A 33 4.31 11.99 9.05
N ARG A 34 4.94 10.83 9.23
CA ARG A 34 6.07 10.38 8.41
C ARG A 34 5.69 10.25 6.94
N ILE A 35 4.53 9.63 6.65
CA ILE A 35 4.04 9.47 5.28
C ILE A 35 3.75 10.85 4.66
N VAL A 36 3.06 11.74 5.37
CA VAL A 36 2.78 13.10 4.89
C VAL A 36 4.07 13.86 4.64
N ALA A 37 5.04 13.79 5.54
CA ALA A 37 6.35 14.43 5.35
C ALA A 37 7.11 13.86 4.13
N ALA A 38 7.01 12.55 3.88
CA ALA A 38 7.57 11.92 2.67
C ALA A 38 6.91 12.47 1.40
N MET A 39 5.57 12.59 1.39
CA MET A 39 4.82 13.16 0.28
C MET A 39 5.21 14.63 0.04
N GLU A 40 5.35 15.43 1.10
CA GLU A 40 5.79 16.84 1.01
C GLU A 40 7.21 16.95 0.44
N ARG A 41 8.15 16.13 0.90
CA ARG A 41 9.53 16.11 0.37
C ARG A 41 9.58 15.78 -1.12
N LYS A 42 8.66 14.95 -1.59
CA LYS A 42 8.53 14.59 -3.02
C LYS A 42 7.73 15.65 -3.82
N GLY A 43 7.21 16.69 -3.20
CA GLY A 43 6.36 17.68 -3.85
C GLY A 43 5.00 17.14 -4.28
N TYR A 44 4.51 16.08 -3.63
CA TYR A 44 3.19 15.51 -3.93
C TYR A 44 2.08 16.38 -3.37
N VAL A 45 0.95 16.38 -4.05
CA VAL A 45 -0.25 17.10 -3.63
C VAL A 45 -0.90 16.37 -2.47
N LEU A 46 -1.21 17.13 -1.42
CA LEU A 46 -1.97 16.67 -0.26
C LEU A 46 -3.32 17.36 -0.24
N ASP A 47 -4.38 16.55 -0.26
CA ASP A 47 -5.76 17.00 -0.12
C ASP A 47 -6.04 17.16 1.40
N ARG A 48 -6.22 18.41 1.87
CA ARG A 48 -6.32 18.76 3.29
C ARG A 48 -7.68 19.31 3.71
N GLY A 49 -8.65 19.31 2.78
CA GLY A 49 -10.01 19.77 3.07
C GLY A 49 -10.73 18.84 4.05
N PRO A 50 -11.74 19.34 4.77
CA PRO A 50 -12.51 18.55 5.72
C PRO A 50 -13.12 17.30 5.07
N GLY A 51 -12.73 16.11 5.54
CA GLY A 51 -13.20 14.83 5.02
C GLY A 51 -12.57 14.38 3.69
N GLU A 52 -11.70 15.19 3.07
CA GLU A 52 -10.95 14.78 1.90
C GLU A 52 -9.93 13.70 2.27
N VAL A 53 -9.71 12.75 1.37
CA VAL A 53 -8.81 11.62 1.61
C VAL A 53 -7.62 11.61 0.66
N ASN A 54 -6.49 11.14 1.18
CA ASN A 54 -5.28 10.86 0.45
C ASN A 54 -5.06 9.35 0.46
N ILE A 55 -5.01 8.74 -0.70
CA ILE A 55 -4.75 7.31 -0.85
C ILE A 55 -3.25 7.12 -1.05
N VAL A 56 -2.65 6.25 -0.24
CA VAL A 56 -1.21 6.00 -0.26
C VAL A 56 -0.94 4.50 -0.23
N TYR A 57 -0.01 4.05 -1.06
CA TYR A 57 0.62 2.74 -0.95
C TYR A 57 2.08 2.96 -0.60
N VAL A 58 2.58 2.16 0.33
CA VAL A 58 4.00 2.15 0.70
C VAL A 58 4.52 0.74 0.54
N GLU A 59 5.39 0.54 -0.42
CA GLU A 59 6.07 -0.72 -0.70
C GLU A 59 7.06 -1.04 0.39
N GLY A 60 7.12 -2.29 0.85
CA GLY A 60 8.05 -2.76 1.87
C GLY A 60 7.76 -2.29 3.30
N LEU A 61 6.54 -1.78 3.60
CA LEU A 61 6.19 -1.25 4.92
C LEU A 61 5.07 -2.06 5.58
N ASN A 62 5.28 -2.48 6.82
CA ASN A 62 4.29 -3.15 7.65
C ASN A 62 3.23 -2.18 8.21
N PRO A 63 2.03 -2.68 8.61
CA PRO A 63 0.97 -1.85 9.22
C PRO A 63 1.39 -1.12 10.51
N ASP A 64 2.40 -1.61 11.23
CA ASP A 64 2.96 -0.96 12.41
C ASP A 64 3.99 0.14 12.07
N GLY A 65 4.28 0.34 10.78
CA GLY A 65 5.22 1.35 10.29
C GLY A 65 6.68 0.94 10.35
N THR A 66 6.97 -0.35 10.49
CA THR A 66 8.31 -0.92 10.36
C THR A 66 8.57 -1.40 8.94
N ALA A 67 9.82 -1.36 8.49
CA ALA A 67 10.22 -1.98 7.22
C ALA A 67 10.12 -3.50 7.29
N ASN A 68 9.91 -4.13 6.14
CA ASN A 68 10.05 -5.57 5.95
C ASN A 68 11.09 -5.86 4.86
N ASP A 69 11.21 -7.10 4.45
CA ASP A 69 12.20 -7.54 3.46
C ASP A 69 11.75 -7.36 2.00
N ASP A 70 10.56 -6.79 1.79
CA ASP A 70 9.94 -6.55 0.48
C ASP A 70 10.00 -7.79 -0.45
N ALA A 71 9.77 -8.96 0.15
CA ALA A 71 9.86 -10.23 -0.56
C ALA A 71 8.79 -10.34 -1.64
N ASP A 72 9.19 -10.76 -2.83
CA ASP A 72 8.30 -10.96 -3.98
C ASP A 72 7.11 -11.87 -3.66
N ASN A 73 5.96 -11.57 -4.25
CA ASN A 73 4.74 -12.38 -4.16
C ASN A 73 4.11 -12.46 -2.78
N GLU A 74 4.45 -11.57 -1.87
CA GLU A 74 3.90 -11.48 -0.51
C GLU A 74 2.96 -10.27 -0.38
N TRP A 75 2.14 -10.28 0.69
CA TRP A 75 1.27 -9.17 1.07
C TRP A 75 1.99 -8.27 2.07
N ASN A 76 3.09 -7.70 1.68
CA ASN A 76 4.05 -7.00 2.52
C ASN A 76 4.10 -5.49 2.28
N ASP A 77 3.20 -4.96 1.44
CA ASP A 77 3.00 -3.54 1.26
C ASP A 77 1.86 -3.02 2.14
N LEU A 78 1.88 -1.72 2.37
CA LEU A 78 0.86 -1.04 3.16
C LEU A 78 0.00 -0.14 2.28
N ARG A 79 -1.32 -0.39 2.25
CA ARG A 79 -2.31 0.52 1.69
C ARG A 79 -2.95 1.34 2.81
N LEU A 80 -2.97 2.67 2.65
CA LEU A 80 -3.54 3.59 3.63
C LEU A 80 -4.53 4.57 2.99
N VAL A 81 -5.46 5.03 3.82
CA VAL A 81 -6.24 6.24 3.59
C VAL A 81 -5.91 7.21 4.72
N ILE A 82 -5.46 8.41 4.36
CA ILE A 82 -5.05 9.46 5.29
C ILE A 82 -5.96 10.67 5.09
N GLY A 83 -6.50 11.18 6.18
CA GLY A 83 -7.22 12.46 6.23
C GLY A 83 -6.55 13.42 7.19
N PHE A 84 -7.12 14.62 7.33
CA PHE A 84 -6.67 15.64 8.26
C PHE A 84 -7.79 15.99 9.24
N ASP A 85 -7.44 16.20 10.51
CA ASP A 85 -8.39 16.68 11.51
C ASP A 85 -8.60 18.21 11.43
N ALA A 86 -9.47 18.73 12.30
CA ALA A 86 -9.77 20.16 12.35
C ALA A 86 -8.54 21.04 12.68
N TYR A 87 -7.47 20.45 13.19
CA TYR A 87 -6.20 21.12 13.50
C TYR A 87 -5.14 20.89 12.41
N HIS A 88 -5.56 20.37 11.24
CA HIS A 88 -4.69 20.00 10.12
C HIS A 88 -3.62 18.94 10.46
N LYS A 89 -3.86 18.12 11.50
CA LYS A 89 -2.99 16.98 11.82
C LYS A 89 -3.39 15.77 10.96
N PRO A 90 -2.43 15.09 10.35
CA PRO A 90 -2.73 13.89 9.57
C PRO A 90 -3.19 12.75 10.47
N ARG A 91 -4.15 11.97 10.01
CA ARG A 91 -4.71 10.81 10.70
C ARG A 91 -4.87 9.66 9.71
N ILE A 92 -4.50 8.47 10.12
CA ILE A 92 -4.82 7.24 9.39
C ILE A 92 -6.31 6.95 9.62
N ILE A 93 -7.10 6.97 8.53
CA ILE A 93 -8.50 6.57 8.51
C ILE A 93 -8.60 5.04 8.44
N GLY A 94 -7.69 4.42 7.68
CA GLY A 94 -7.56 2.97 7.58
C GLY A 94 -6.21 2.56 7.00
N ALA A 95 -5.77 1.35 7.35
CA ALA A 95 -4.53 0.75 6.89
C ALA A 95 -4.72 -0.76 6.70
N TRP A 96 -4.25 -1.30 5.58
CA TRP A 96 -4.45 -2.70 5.19
C TRP A 96 -3.22 -3.24 4.47
N ALA A 97 -2.90 -4.52 4.72
CA ALA A 97 -1.89 -5.24 3.96
C ALA A 97 -2.27 -5.27 2.46
N ALA A 98 -1.29 -5.08 1.60
CA ALA A 98 -1.48 -4.92 0.17
C ALA A 98 -0.29 -5.44 -0.63
N THR A 99 -0.35 -5.28 -1.95
CA THR A 99 0.79 -5.34 -2.85
C THR A 99 0.70 -4.23 -3.90
N THR A 100 1.84 -3.67 -4.27
CA THR A 100 2.03 -2.74 -5.39
C THR A 100 2.62 -3.46 -6.60
N GLU A 101 2.85 -4.75 -6.48
CA GLU A 101 3.62 -5.57 -7.40
C GLU A 101 2.77 -6.64 -8.11
N PRO A 102 3.25 -7.14 -9.27
CA PRO A 102 2.68 -8.32 -9.89
C PRO A 102 2.98 -9.56 -9.04
N GLY A 103 2.02 -10.46 -8.90
CA GLY A 103 2.25 -11.76 -8.28
C GLY A 103 3.07 -12.69 -9.18
N ARG A 104 3.68 -13.71 -8.58
CA ARG A 104 4.62 -14.63 -9.23
C ARG A 104 4.08 -15.23 -10.53
N TYR A 105 2.79 -15.59 -10.54
CA TYR A 105 2.18 -16.12 -11.75
C TYR A 105 2.32 -15.19 -12.95
N TYR A 106 2.13 -13.87 -12.77
CA TYR A 106 2.20 -12.90 -13.86
C TYR A 106 3.61 -12.39 -14.15
N VAL A 107 4.55 -12.57 -13.23
CA VAL A 107 5.98 -12.41 -13.53
C VAL A 107 6.42 -13.52 -14.50
N ASP A 108 6.02 -14.77 -14.21
CA ASP A 108 6.37 -15.92 -15.05
C ASP A 108 5.58 -15.93 -16.38
N HIS A 109 4.32 -15.46 -16.37
CA HIS A 109 3.41 -15.44 -17.52
C HIS A 109 2.85 -14.01 -17.74
N PRO A 110 3.67 -13.06 -18.17
CA PRO A 110 3.25 -11.67 -18.29
C PRO A 110 2.15 -11.51 -19.34
N VAL A 111 1.16 -10.66 -19.02
CA VAL A 111 0.06 -10.31 -19.95
C VAL A 111 0.57 -9.53 -21.16
N ASN A 112 1.66 -8.77 -20.98
CA ASN A 112 2.31 -8.01 -22.04
C ASN A 112 3.68 -8.63 -22.33
N SER A 113 4.03 -8.81 -23.61
CA SER A 113 5.33 -9.36 -24.03
C SER A 113 6.54 -8.53 -23.62
N ALA A 114 6.34 -7.26 -23.27
CA ALA A 114 7.39 -6.38 -22.73
C ALA A 114 7.74 -6.68 -21.27
N GLY A 115 6.98 -7.53 -20.58
CA GLY A 115 7.19 -7.92 -19.18
C GLY A 115 6.00 -7.57 -18.28
N ALA A 116 6.02 -8.08 -17.05
CA ALA A 116 5.04 -7.76 -16.02
C ALA A 116 5.06 -6.26 -15.71
N ALA A 117 3.88 -5.69 -15.40
CA ALA A 117 3.79 -4.27 -15.07
C ALA A 117 4.05 -4.07 -13.59
N ARG A 118 5.01 -3.22 -13.25
CA ARG A 118 5.29 -2.75 -11.90
C ARG A 118 5.11 -1.23 -11.86
N ILE A 119 4.14 -0.73 -11.11
CA ILE A 119 3.88 0.72 -11.08
C ILE A 119 5.11 1.47 -10.56
N LEU A 120 5.48 2.57 -11.23
CA LEU A 120 6.59 3.40 -10.78
C LEU A 120 6.19 4.21 -9.55
N PHE A 121 7.11 4.38 -8.60
CA PHE A 121 6.92 5.32 -7.49
C PHE A 121 6.58 6.71 -8.02
N GLY A 122 5.51 7.28 -7.49
CA GLY A 122 4.97 8.52 -8.01
C GLY A 122 3.62 8.84 -7.42
N GLN A 123 3.05 9.95 -7.85
CA GLN A 123 1.67 10.30 -7.53
C GLN A 123 0.87 10.45 -8.82
N TYR A 124 -0.25 9.76 -8.91
CA TYR A 124 -1.07 9.70 -10.11
C TYR A 124 -2.51 10.07 -9.79
N ARG A 125 -3.13 10.91 -10.61
CA ARG A 125 -4.56 11.19 -10.58
C ARG A 125 -5.22 10.37 -11.68
N ALA A 126 -5.62 9.12 -11.37
CA ALA A 126 -5.94 8.15 -12.40
C ALA A 126 -7.17 7.26 -12.13
N TRP A 127 -7.74 7.28 -10.92
CA TRP A 127 -8.72 6.27 -10.52
C TRP A 127 -10.09 6.87 -10.24
N GLN A 128 -11.13 6.18 -10.70
CA GLN A 128 -12.53 6.43 -10.41
C GLN A 128 -13.16 5.20 -9.77
N VAL A 129 -14.22 5.39 -8.99
CA VAL A 129 -15.03 4.27 -8.48
C VAL A 129 -15.70 3.57 -9.65
N GLY A 130 -15.57 2.26 -9.72
CA GLY A 130 -16.14 1.44 -10.79
C GLY A 130 -16.12 -0.05 -10.45
N MET A 131 -16.34 -0.90 -11.42
CA MET A 131 -16.37 -2.35 -11.26
C MET A 131 -15.09 -2.98 -11.83
N HIS A 132 -14.32 -3.69 -10.99
CA HIS A 132 -13.20 -4.50 -11.46
C HIS A 132 -13.74 -5.76 -12.13
N ARG A 133 -13.51 -5.89 -13.45
CA ARG A 133 -13.95 -7.04 -14.28
C ARG A 133 -15.45 -7.38 -14.15
N GLY A 134 -16.29 -6.43 -13.76
CA GLY A 134 -17.71 -6.70 -13.48
C GLY A 134 -18.01 -7.51 -12.21
N ASP A 135 -16.98 -7.83 -11.42
CA ASP A 135 -17.07 -8.71 -10.24
C ASP A 135 -17.38 -7.90 -8.96
N HIS A 136 -16.61 -6.86 -8.70
CA HIS A 136 -16.76 -6.07 -7.46
C HIS A 136 -16.36 -4.61 -7.65
N GLU A 137 -16.85 -3.77 -6.74
CA GLU A 137 -16.51 -2.36 -6.68
C GLU A 137 -15.02 -2.16 -6.36
N ALA A 138 -14.39 -1.26 -7.08
CA ALA A 138 -12.96 -0.98 -7.00
C ALA A 138 -12.67 0.45 -7.45
N LEU A 139 -11.44 0.90 -7.27
CA LEU A 139 -10.93 2.06 -7.98
C LEU A 139 -10.34 1.58 -9.31
N VAL A 140 -10.98 1.95 -10.42
CA VAL A 140 -10.57 1.56 -11.76
C VAL A 140 -9.78 2.67 -12.44
N GLN A 141 -8.74 2.31 -13.18
CA GLN A 141 -7.87 3.26 -13.90
C GLN A 141 -8.58 3.76 -15.16
N THR A 142 -9.45 4.73 -15.00
CA THR A 142 -10.22 5.36 -16.09
C THR A 142 -10.04 6.87 -16.18
N GLY A 143 -9.54 7.50 -15.11
CA GLY A 143 -9.43 8.95 -14.99
C GLY A 143 -8.09 9.54 -15.42
N GLY A 144 -7.08 8.72 -15.69
CA GLY A 144 -5.75 9.20 -16.07
C GLY A 144 -4.75 8.09 -16.33
N THR A 145 -3.58 8.49 -16.81
CA THR A 145 -2.47 7.56 -17.06
C THR A 145 -1.63 7.32 -15.82
N VAL A 146 -0.97 6.16 -15.79
CA VAL A 146 0.08 5.83 -14.83
C VAL A 146 1.36 5.45 -15.58
N THR A 147 2.49 5.45 -14.90
CA THR A 147 3.76 4.95 -15.43
C THR A 147 4.07 3.61 -14.79
N VAL A 148 4.44 2.64 -15.60
CA VAL A 148 4.88 1.31 -15.16
C VAL A 148 6.28 1.01 -15.68
N CYS A 149 7.04 0.22 -14.92
CA CYS A 149 8.24 -0.48 -15.36
C CYS A 149 7.83 -1.85 -15.90
N ARG A 150 8.44 -2.29 -17.01
CA ARG A 150 8.18 -3.60 -17.62
C ARG A 150 9.29 -4.56 -17.25
N ASP A 151 9.02 -5.36 -16.24
CA ASP A 151 9.94 -6.38 -15.74
C ASP A 151 10.08 -7.52 -16.76
N ARG A 152 10.96 -7.32 -17.74
CA ARG A 152 11.21 -8.28 -18.82
C ARG A 152 12.19 -9.37 -18.40
N ASN A 153 13.17 -9.03 -17.58
CA ASN A 153 14.21 -9.94 -17.10
C ASN A 153 13.72 -10.76 -15.88
N LYS A 154 12.56 -10.42 -15.32
CA LYS A 154 11.90 -11.12 -14.19
C LYS A 154 12.73 -11.09 -12.91
N ASP A 155 13.49 -10.01 -12.69
CA ASP A 155 14.30 -9.83 -11.49
C ASP A 155 13.55 -9.18 -10.33
N GLY A 156 12.29 -8.75 -10.56
CA GLY A 156 11.46 -8.10 -9.56
C GLY A 156 11.88 -6.66 -9.25
N LEU A 157 12.84 -6.10 -9.96
CA LEU A 157 13.34 -4.74 -9.76
C LEU A 157 12.75 -3.78 -10.80
N ARG A 158 12.79 -2.48 -10.49
CA ARG A 158 12.44 -1.42 -11.46
C ARG A 158 13.67 -0.88 -12.18
N THR A 159 14.86 -1.26 -11.72
CA THR A 159 16.14 -0.75 -12.23
C THR A 159 16.47 -1.39 -13.56
N GLY A 160 16.67 -0.58 -14.58
CA GLY A 160 16.99 -1.07 -15.92
C GLY A 160 15.78 -1.39 -16.79
N ASP A 161 14.59 -1.40 -16.23
CA ASP A 161 13.36 -1.67 -16.94
C ASP A 161 12.89 -0.55 -17.84
N VAL A 162 12.24 -0.92 -18.94
CA VAL A 162 11.58 0.03 -19.83
C VAL A 162 10.35 0.61 -19.13
N ARG A 163 10.26 1.95 -19.14
CA ARG A 163 9.12 2.68 -18.61
C ARG A 163 8.11 2.98 -19.68
N GLU A 164 6.85 2.73 -19.37
CA GLU A 164 5.72 3.05 -20.23
C GLU A 164 4.68 3.87 -19.45
N THR A 165 4.10 4.88 -20.12
CA THR A 165 3.02 5.68 -19.52
C THR A 165 1.75 5.51 -20.35
N GLY A 166 0.64 5.19 -19.69
CA GLY A 166 -0.63 4.94 -20.39
C GLY A 166 -1.74 4.41 -19.50
N PHE A 167 -2.80 3.95 -20.17
CA PHE A 167 -3.91 3.23 -19.56
C PHE A 167 -3.62 1.74 -19.64
N PHE A 168 -3.28 1.12 -18.52
CA PHE A 168 -2.93 -0.31 -18.46
C PHE A 168 -3.94 -1.14 -17.68
N GLY A 169 -4.97 -0.49 -17.12
CA GLY A 169 -5.93 -1.15 -16.24
C GLY A 169 -5.34 -1.50 -14.86
N ILE A 170 -4.39 -0.69 -14.39
CA ILE A 170 -3.85 -0.80 -13.02
C ILE A 170 -4.94 -0.35 -12.05
N ASN A 171 -5.76 -1.29 -11.60
CA ASN A 171 -6.88 -1.04 -10.70
C ASN A 171 -6.47 -1.22 -9.23
N GLN A 172 -7.29 -0.67 -8.31
CA GLN A 172 -7.12 -0.91 -6.87
C GLN A 172 -8.29 -1.79 -6.40
N HIS A 173 -8.03 -3.07 -6.16
CA HIS A 173 -9.05 -4.08 -5.89
C HIS A 173 -8.66 -5.02 -4.73
N TRP A 174 -9.44 -6.07 -4.45
CA TRP A 174 -9.10 -7.05 -3.43
C TRP A 174 -8.28 -8.24 -3.96
N GLY A 175 -7.55 -8.90 -3.05
CA GLY A 175 -6.68 -10.05 -3.33
C GLY A 175 -7.36 -11.41 -3.13
N TYR A 176 -8.70 -11.47 -3.09
CA TYR A 176 -9.50 -12.70 -2.98
C TYR A 176 -9.21 -13.53 -1.72
N ASP A 177 -8.66 -12.92 -0.66
CA ASP A 177 -8.24 -13.58 0.58
C ASP A 177 -7.16 -14.65 0.38
N LEU A 178 -6.36 -14.55 -0.68
CA LEU A 178 -5.29 -15.50 -0.99
C LEU A 178 -4.14 -15.36 0.01
N ALA A 179 -3.45 -16.48 0.27
CA ALA A 179 -2.28 -16.50 1.14
C ALA A 179 -1.10 -15.73 0.55
N ARG A 180 -0.92 -15.82 -0.77
CA ARG A 180 0.11 -15.13 -1.57
C ARG A 180 -0.53 -14.35 -2.71
N VAL A 181 0.21 -13.42 -3.30
CA VAL A 181 -0.28 -12.56 -4.38
C VAL A 181 -0.64 -13.37 -5.63
N ASP A 182 0.26 -14.17 -6.14
CA ASP A 182 0.10 -15.07 -7.29
C ASP A 182 -0.75 -14.50 -8.44
N LYS A 183 -1.99 -15.00 -8.59
CA LYS A 183 -2.93 -14.58 -9.64
C LYS A 183 -3.78 -13.38 -9.25
N ALA A 184 -3.60 -12.81 -8.07
CA ALA A 184 -4.37 -11.66 -7.65
C ALA A 184 -3.94 -10.36 -8.35
N SER A 185 -2.66 -10.21 -8.68
CA SER A 185 -2.13 -9.00 -9.31
C SER A 185 -1.33 -9.31 -10.57
N ALA A 186 -1.71 -8.69 -11.69
CA ALA A 186 -0.88 -8.62 -12.91
C ALA A 186 -0.15 -7.24 -13.00
N GLY A 187 0.00 -6.56 -11.85
CA GLY A 187 0.53 -5.21 -11.71
C GLY A 187 -0.47 -4.23 -11.09
N CYS A 188 -1.69 -4.68 -10.73
CA CYS A 188 -2.68 -3.89 -10.00
C CYS A 188 -2.23 -3.60 -8.56
N LEU A 189 -2.75 -2.54 -7.97
CA LEU A 189 -2.61 -2.21 -6.56
C LEU A 189 -3.66 -2.98 -5.75
N VAL A 190 -3.25 -4.03 -5.03
CA VAL A 190 -4.21 -5.01 -4.51
C VAL A 190 -4.17 -5.07 -2.99
N GLY A 191 -5.32 -4.83 -2.33
CA GLY A 191 -5.47 -5.08 -0.90
C GLY A 191 -5.72 -6.56 -0.63
N ARG A 192 -5.02 -7.16 0.35
CA ARG A 192 -5.03 -8.60 0.60
C ARG A 192 -6.43 -9.20 0.75
N THR A 193 -7.31 -8.57 1.55
CA THR A 193 -8.58 -9.17 1.94
C THR A 193 -9.80 -8.46 1.34
N LYS A 194 -10.86 -9.23 1.09
CA LYS A 194 -12.17 -8.69 0.67
C LYS A 194 -12.77 -7.76 1.72
N ALA A 195 -12.65 -8.11 3.01
CA ALA A 195 -13.15 -7.29 4.11
C ALA A 195 -12.44 -5.94 4.14
N GLY A 196 -11.09 -5.94 4.19
CA GLY A 196 -10.30 -4.71 4.20
C GLY A 196 -10.48 -3.86 2.93
N HIS A 197 -10.76 -4.49 1.79
CA HIS A 197 -11.08 -3.72 0.58
C HIS A 197 -12.44 -3.03 0.66
N ARG A 198 -13.47 -3.66 1.26
CA ARG A 198 -14.76 -3.01 1.49
C ARG A 198 -14.65 -1.82 2.43
N GLU A 199 -13.84 -1.95 3.49
CA GLU A 199 -13.53 -0.83 4.40
C GLU A 199 -12.81 0.29 3.67
N PHE A 200 -11.80 -0.03 2.84
CA PHE A 200 -11.10 0.92 1.99
C PHE A 200 -12.06 1.67 1.06
N MET A 201 -12.92 0.96 0.33
CA MET A 201 -13.90 1.58 -0.56
C MET A 201 -14.90 2.45 0.19
N ALA A 202 -15.32 2.03 1.40
CA ALA A 202 -16.19 2.86 2.25
C ALA A 202 -15.49 4.16 2.67
N ALA A 203 -14.21 4.11 3.07
CA ALA A 203 -13.43 5.30 3.41
C ALA A 203 -13.25 6.24 2.22
N VAL A 204 -12.90 5.71 1.04
CA VAL A 204 -12.74 6.48 -0.20
C VAL A 204 -14.04 7.14 -0.62
N LYS A 205 -15.17 6.43 -0.57
CA LYS A 205 -16.50 6.94 -0.94
C LYS A 205 -17.08 7.92 0.08
N ALA A 206 -16.49 8.01 1.27
CA ALA A 206 -16.85 9.04 2.25
C ALA A 206 -16.31 10.43 1.88
N ASP A 207 -15.36 10.53 0.94
CA ASP A 207 -14.80 11.79 0.46
C ASP A 207 -15.91 12.73 -0.06
N PRO A 208 -15.99 13.99 0.41
CA PRO A 208 -17.02 14.93 -0.02
C PRO A 208 -16.97 15.22 -1.52
N ARG A 209 -15.82 15.17 -2.16
CA ARG A 209 -15.66 15.41 -3.60
C ARG A 209 -16.30 14.28 -4.41
N TYR A 210 -16.13 13.02 -3.99
CA TYR A 210 -16.81 11.88 -4.59
C TYR A 210 -18.33 11.91 -4.34
N ARG A 211 -18.75 12.32 -3.15
CA ARG A 211 -20.19 12.47 -2.86
C ARG A 211 -20.87 13.56 -3.69
N ALA A 212 -20.11 14.59 -4.05
CA ALA A 212 -20.59 15.67 -4.92
C ALA A 212 -20.58 15.28 -6.41
N ASP A 213 -19.60 14.45 -6.82
CA ASP A 213 -19.45 13.98 -8.20
C ASP A 213 -18.95 12.53 -8.19
N ALA A 214 -19.82 11.59 -8.55
CA ALA A 214 -19.50 10.16 -8.63
C ALA A 214 -18.41 9.84 -9.70
N ASN A 215 -18.11 10.77 -10.60
CA ASN A 215 -17.01 10.65 -11.57
C ASN A 215 -15.71 11.24 -11.04
N PHE A 216 -15.63 11.61 -9.76
CA PHE A 216 -14.42 12.18 -9.18
C PHE A 216 -13.21 11.26 -9.41
N VAL A 217 -12.11 11.85 -9.89
CA VAL A 217 -10.85 11.13 -10.13
C VAL A 217 -9.97 11.26 -8.91
N PHE A 218 -9.77 10.15 -8.22
CA PHE A 218 -8.88 10.06 -7.06
C PHE A 218 -7.42 10.09 -7.46
N ARG A 219 -6.61 10.66 -6.56
CA ARG A 219 -5.15 10.64 -6.62
C ARG A 219 -4.63 9.57 -5.66
N THR A 220 -3.60 8.84 -6.08
CA THR A 220 -2.91 7.87 -5.23
C THR A 220 -1.41 8.10 -5.31
N ALA A 221 -0.74 8.11 -4.16
CA ALA A 221 0.71 8.12 -4.06
C ALA A 221 1.23 6.70 -3.86
N ILE A 222 2.32 6.35 -4.54
CA ILE A 222 3.08 5.13 -4.37
C ILE A 222 4.48 5.52 -3.91
N LEU A 223 4.87 5.07 -2.72
CA LEU A 223 6.13 5.39 -2.03
C LEU A 223 6.91 4.10 -1.77
N ALA A 224 8.23 4.21 -1.67
CA ALA A 224 9.06 3.18 -1.05
C ALA A 224 9.08 3.38 0.47
N GLU A 225 9.30 2.32 1.25
CA GLU A 225 9.49 2.38 2.70
C GLU A 225 10.62 3.35 3.08
N ALA A 226 11.71 3.37 2.32
CA ALA A 226 12.84 4.28 2.54
C ALA A 226 12.45 5.76 2.50
N ASP A 227 11.46 6.13 1.69
CA ASP A 227 10.93 7.51 1.66
C ASP A 227 10.24 7.89 2.97
N VAL A 228 9.54 6.93 3.59
CA VAL A 228 8.77 7.12 4.83
C VAL A 228 9.67 7.05 6.07
N LEU A 229 10.70 6.22 6.02
CA LEU A 229 11.65 6.00 7.11
C LEU A 229 12.79 7.03 7.12
N ALA A 230 13.00 7.76 6.01
CA ALA A 230 13.98 8.83 5.96
C ALA A 230 13.66 9.91 7.01
N GLU A 231 14.62 10.20 7.86
CA GLU A 231 14.51 11.31 8.81
C GLU A 231 14.30 12.63 8.04
N ALA A 232 13.43 13.50 8.58
CA ALA A 232 13.31 14.84 8.07
C ALA A 232 14.69 15.53 8.22
N PRO A 233 15.19 16.25 7.20
CA PRO A 233 16.46 16.97 7.35
C PRO A 233 16.37 17.89 8.57
N ALA A 234 17.31 17.71 9.50
CA ALA A 234 17.37 18.52 10.71
C ALA A 234 17.48 20.01 10.29
N GLY A 235 16.41 20.78 10.54
CA GLY A 235 16.43 22.22 10.37
C GLY A 235 15.62 22.84 9.22
N ALA A 236 14.67 22.16 8.62
CA ALA A 236 13.72 22.84 7.74
C ALA A 236 12.74 23.70 8.59
N PRO A 237 12.76 25.03 8.53
CA PRO A 237 11.79 25.86 9.24
C PRO A 237 10.38 25.57 8.68
N ALA A 238 9.40 25.41 9.58
CA ALA A 238 8.00 25.30 9.21
C ALA A 238 7.64 26.48 8.28
N GLN A 239 7.21 26.18 7.06
CA GLN A 239 6.79 27.25 6.14
C GLN A 239 5.57 27.96 6.76
N PRO A 240 5.58 29.29 6.84
CA PRO A 240 4.44 30.03 7.37
C PRO A 240 3.22 29.79 6.48
N VAL A 241 2.10 29.42 7.12
CA VAL A 241 0.79 29.32 6.49
C VAL A 241 0.49 30.67 5.81
N ARG A 242 0.42 30.69 4.49
CA ARG A 242 -0.04 31.87 3.75
C ARG A 242 -1.49 32.12 4.17
N ALA A 243 -1.73 33.26 4.79
CA ALA A 243 -3.07 33.74 5.06
C ALA A 243 -3.83 33.91 3.73
N PRO A 244 -5.14 33.59 3.70
CA PRO A 244 -5.95 33.87 2.52
C PRO A 244 -5.95 35.36 2.25
N SER A 245 -5.56 35.75 1.03
CA SER A 245 -5.75 37.11 0.52
C SER A 245 -7.25 37.34 0.38
N GLY A 246 -7.77 38.31 1.13
CA GLY A 246 -9.13 38.82 1.08
C GLY A 246 -9.51 39.45 -0.27
#